data_ff91547c46377f9f79bc2e260be666c5
#
_entry.id   ff91547c46377f9f79bc2e260be666c5
#
_cell.length_a   1.000
_cell.length_b   1.000
_cell.length_c   1.000
_cell.angle_alpha   90.00
_cell.angle_beta   90.00
_cell.angle_gamma   90.00
#
_symmetry.space_group_name_H-M   'P 1'
#
loop_
_entity.id
_entity.type
_entity.pdbx_description
1 polymer ?
#
loop_
_entity_poly.entity_id
_entity_poly.type
_entity_poly.pdbx_seq_one_letter_code
_entity_poly.pdbx_strand_id
1 'polypeptide(L)' 'MATQSRTERIFEELLRLGEVSVDALADMFSVTTTTIRRDLAEMEQRGLL' A
#
# COMPACT_ATOMS: atom_id res chain seq x y z
N MET A 1 -12.31 3.80 17.66
CA MET A 1 -10.99 3.35 17.20
C MET A 1 -10.74 3.83 15.79
N ALA A 2 -9.60 4.41 15.57
CA ALA A 2 -9.20 4.83 14.23
C ALA A 2 -8.84 3.59 13.41
N THR A 3 -9.41 3.48 12.22
CA THR A 3 -9.08 2.43 11.28
C THR A 3 -8.05 2.98 10.31
N GLN A 4 -6.93 2.32 10.19
CA GLN A 4 -5.92 2.74 9.22
C GLN A 4 -6.43 2.56 7.81
N SER A 5 -6.14 3.51 6.94
CA SER A 5 -6.42 3.35 5.53
C SER A 5 -5.47 2.31 4.92
N ARG A 6 -5.86 1.79 3.76
CA ARG A 6 -5.00 0.84 3.07
C ARG A 6 -3.64 1.44 2.73
N THR A 7 -3.61 2.70 2.30
CA THR A 7 -2.35 3.36 1.97
C THR A 7 -1.44 3.49 3.19
N GLU A 8 -1.99 3.77 4.36
CA GLU A 8 -1.22 3.82 5.60
C GLU A 8 -0.61 2.46 5.92
N ARG A 9 -1.37 1.38 5.75
CA ARG A 9 -0.89 0.03 5.98
C ARG A 9 0.21 -0.33 5.00
N ILE A 10 0.06 0.04 3.73
CA ILE A 10 1.09 -0.19 2.71
C ILE A 10 2.38 0.55 3.09
N PHE A 11 2.25 1.79 3.53
CA PHE A 11 3.41 2.57 3.93
C PHE A 11 4.15 1.94 5.11
N GLU A 12 3.41 1.45 6.10
CA GLU A 12 4.00 0.76 7.24
C GLU A 12 4.78 -0.49 6.79
N GLU A 13 4.23 -1.26 5.89
CA GLU A 13 4.91 -2.44 5.35
C GLU A 13 6.18 -2.06 4.61
N LEU A 14 6.12 -0.97 3.85
CA LEU A 14 7.30 -0.47 3.13
C LEU A 14 8.40 -0.07 4.11
N LEU A 15 8.05 0.63 5.18
CA LEU A 15 9.03 1.02 6.20
C LEU A 15 9.62 -0.18 6.92
N ARG A 16 8.80 -1.19 7.17
CA ARG A 16 9.23 -2.39 7.90
C ARG A 16 10.14 -3.28 7.06
N LEU A 17 9.79 -3.48 5.80
CA LEU A 17 10.46 -4.45 4.93
C LEU A 17 11.46 -3.81 3.95
N GLY A 18 11.39 -2.50 3.76
CA GLY A 18 12.22 -1.80 2.79
C GLY A 18 11.70 -1.84 1.37
N GLU A 19 10.80 -2.78 1.08
CA GLU A 19 10.17 -2.89 -0.24
C GLU A 19 8.84 -3.62 -0.10
N VAL A 20 7.98 -3.50 -1.09
CA VAL A 20 6.69 -4.18 -1.10
C VAL A 20 6.46 -4.82 -2.46
N SER A 21 5.72 -5.93 -2.45
CA SER A 21 5.28 -6.60 -3.67
C SER A 21 3.81 -6.26 -3.93
N VAL A 22 3.49 -5.83 -5.15
CA VAL A 22 2.11 -5.53 -5.53
C VAL A 22 1.22 -6.76 -5.36
N ASP A 23 1.72 -7.93 -5.78
CA ASP A 23 0.96 -9.18 -5.67
C ASP A 23 0.70 -9.53 -4.21
N ALA A 24 1.71 -9.42 -3.36
CA ALA A 24 1.57 -9.73 -1.94
C ALA A 24 0.59 -8.78 -1.26
N LEU A 25 0.65 -7.49 -1.59
CA LEU A 25 -0.28 -6.51 -1.03
C LEU A 25 -1.71 -6.76 -1.50
N ALA A 26 -1.90 -7.10 -2.77
CA ALA A 26 -3.22 -7.42 -3.29
C ALA A 26 -3.83 -8.60 -2.54
N ASP A 27 -3.04 -9.63 -2.29
CA ASP A 27 -3.46 -10.79 -1.51
C ASP A 27 -3.80 -10.40 -0.07
N MET A 28 -2.92 -9.63 0.55
CA MET A 28 -3.08 -9.22 1.95
C MET A 28 -4.38 -8.46 2.17
N PHE A 29 -4.75 -7.59 1.23
CA PHE A 29 -5.93 -6.75 1.35
C PHE A 29 -7.15 -7.28 0.58
N SER A 30 -7.00 -8.43 -0.09
CA SER A 30 -8.08 -9.04 -0.89
C SER A 30 -8.62 -8.09 -1.95
N VAL A 31 -7.71 -7.42 -2.64
CA VAL A 31 -8.02 -6.51 -3.74
C VAL A 31 -7.21 -6.89 -4.97
N THR A 32 -7.49 -6.27 -6.10
CA THR A 32 -6.75 -6.53 -7.33
C THR A 32 -5.40 -5.80 -7.31
N THR A 33 -4.46 -6.28 -8.13
CA THR A 33 -3.18 -5.61 -8.30
C THR A 33 -3.36 -4.20 -8.86
N THR A 34 -4.36 -4.00 -9.72
CA THR A 34 -4.67 -2.67 -10.24
C THR A 34 -5.00 -1.70 -9.12
N THR A 35 -5.78 -2.15 -8.13
CA THR A 35 -6.12 -1.32 -6.98
C THR A 35 -4.87 -0.94 -6.20
N ILE A 36 -3.96 -1.90 -5.97
CA ILE A 36 -2.71 -1.62 -5.26
C ILE A 36 -1.85 -0.62 -6.04
N ARG A 37 -1.75 -0.77 -7.36
CA ARG A 37 -0.98 0.16 -8.19
C ARG A 37 -1.51 1.57 -8.10
N ARG A 38 -2.84 1.72 -8.06
CA ARG A 38 -3.48 3.04 -7.89
C ARG A 38 -3.15 3.63 -6.52
N ASP A 39 -3.17 2.80 -5.49
CA ASP A 39 -2.81 3.26 -4.14
C ASP A 39 -1.36 3.73 -4.10
N LEU A 40 -0.46 2.99 -4.70
CA LEU A 40 0.95 3.36 -4.74
C LEU A 40 1.17 4.65 -5.52
N ALA A 41 0.46 4.82 -6.64
CA ALA A 41 0.53 6.06 -7.42
C ALA A 41 0.03 7.25 -6.61
N GLU A 42 -1.05 7.09 -5.86
CA GLU A 42 -1.56 8.14 -4.99
C GLU A 42 -0.54 8.50 -3.91
N MET A 43 0.07 7.51 -3.31
CA MET A 43 1.10 7.73 -2.29
C MET A 43 2.29 8.49 -2.86
N GLU A 44 2.69 8.15 -4.09
CA GLU A 44 3.76 8.86 -4.78
C GLU A 44 3.40 10.32 -5.02
N GLN A 45 2.15 10.59 -5.45
CA GLN A 45 1.69 11.95 -5.66
C GLN A 45 1.69 12.77 -4.37
N ARG A 46 1.45 12.13 -3.25
CA ARG A 46 1.45 12.78 -1.95
C ARG A 46 2.86 12.94 -1.37
N GLY A 47 3.86 12.46 -2.07
CA GLY A 47 5.24 12.54 -1.60
C GLY A 47 5.59 11.54 -0.51
N LEU A 48 4.80 10.48 -0.36
CA LEU A 48 5.07 9.43 0.63
C LEU A 48 6.09 8.42 0.12
N LEU A 49 6.25 8.34 -1.18
CA LEU A 49 7.21 7.44 -1.82
C LEU A 49 8.22 8.19 -2.65
#